data_02d83142ae0546dfc3dd10d0e0d21070
#
_entry.id   02d83142ae0546dfc3dd10d0e0d21070
#
_cell.length_a   1.000
_cell.length_b   1.000
_cell.length_c   1.000
_cell.angle_alpha   90.00
_cell.angle_beta   90.00
_cell.angle_gamma   90.00
#
_symmetry.space_group_name_H-M   'P 1'
#
loop_
_entity.id
_entity.type
_entity.pdbx_description
1 polymer ?
#
loop_
_entity_poly.entity_id
_entity_poly.type
_entity_poly.pdbx_seq_one_letter_code
_entity_poly.pdbx_strand_id
1 'polypeptide(L)'
;MMMKNFIMLTIGLFILACGGTEESNKVSKANSKVNPIYIKKTVVEKPQSSGLKATNSSNQQDPSMTKEQMDKAKTIISKVTVEDIEDIKSGKLYKIHCAICHGINGKMKINGAKDLTKSTIPLEEAVAQVYFGKGLMNPFKGKLKDAEIVAVCKYIEEMRD
;
A
#
# COMPACT_ATOMS: atom_id res chain seq x y z
N MET A 1 -11.97 54.65 -9.45
CA MET A 1 -13.15 54.57 -10.32
C MET A 1 -13.85 53.26 -10.07
N MET A 2 -15.02 53.36 -9.43
CA MET A 2 -15.87 52.25 -8.98
C MET A 2 -16.54 51.57 -10.18
N MET A 3 -16.66 50.24 -10.18
CA MET A 3 -17.85 49.61 -10.73
C MET A 3 -18.14 48.32 -9.96
N LYS A 4 -19.18 48.39 -9.15
CA LYS A 4 -19.94 47.29 -8.55
C LYS A 4 -20.86 46.69 -9.61
N ASN A 5 -20.93 45.38 -9.68
CA ASN A 5 -22.07 44.61 -10.27
C ASN A 5 -22.24 43.40 -9.35
N PHE A 6 -23.16 43.32 -8.59
CA PHE A 6 -24.60 43.14 -8.37
C PHE A 6 -25.25 42.25 -9.45
N ILE A 7 -25.41 40.97 -9.21
CA ILE A 7 -26.39 40.04 -9.83
C ILE A 7 -26.69 38.97 -8.77
N MET A 8 -27.74 39.20 -8.10
CA MET A 8 -29.11 38.70 -8.20
C MET A 8 -29.30 37.23 -7.91
N LEU A 9 -29.83 37.05 -6.75
CA LEU A 9 -30.52 35.96 -6.09
C LEU A 9 -31.64 35.39 -6.97
N THR A 10 -31.66 34.08 -7.23
CA THR A 10 -32.88 33.36 -7.60
C THR A 10 -33.05 32.16 -6.66
N ILE A 11 -33.97 32.34 -5.75
CA ILE A 11 -34.57 31.31 -4.92
C ILE A 11 -35.49 30.49 -5.79
N GLY A 12 -35.17 29.24 -6.02
CA GLY A 12 -36.03 28.24 -6.62
C GLY A 12 -36.50 27.24 -5.58
N LEU A 13 -37.67 27.53 -5.05
CA LEU A 13 -38.44 26.64 -4.17
C LEU A 13 -39.03 25.50 -5.01
N PHE A 14 -38.67 24.25 -4.74
CA PHE A 14 -39.40 23.10 -5.23
C PHE A 14 -39.86 22.22 -4.07
N ILE A 15 -41.16 22.17 -3.95
CA ILE A 15 -41.94 21.49 -2.91
C ILE A 15 -42.25 20.05 -3.35
N LEU A 16 -42.15 19.12 -2.40
CA LEU A 16 -42.83 17.86 -2.19
C LEU A 16 -43.32 17.03 -3.40
N ALA A 17 -42.89 15.77 -3.44
CA ALA A 17 -43.80 14.65 -3.66
C ALA A 17 -43.36 13.46 -2.81
N CYS A 18 -44.23 13.13 -1.88
CA CYS A 18 -44.27 11.95 -1.04
C CYS A 18 -44.70 10.75 -1.90
N GLY A 19 -44.03 9.61 -1.79
CA GLY A 19 -44.47 8.37 -2.42
C GLY A 19 -43.72 7.19 -1.84
N GLY A 20 -44.22 6.61 -0.78
CA GLY A 20 -43.74 5.37 -0.21
C GLY A 20 -44.12 4.17 -1.06
N THR A 21 -43.26 3.19 -1.16
CA THR A 21 -43.64 1.78 -1.31
C THR A 21 -42.60 0.94 -0.58
N GLU A 22 -43.05 0.34 0.50
CA GLU A 22 -42.39 -0.79 1.13
C GLU A 22 -42.43 -1.98 0.19
N GLU A 23 -41.27 -2.49 -0.19
CA GLU A 23 -41.21 -3.81 -0.81
C GLU A 23 -40.30 -4.73 0.00
N SER A 24 -41.03 -5.55 0.76
CA SER A 24 -40.61 -6.72 1.46
C SER A 24 -39.81 -7.65 0.53
N ASN A 25 -38.52 -7.81 0.72
CA ASN A 25 -37.75 -8.77 -0.05
C ASN A 25 -37.42 -10.01 0.78
N LYS A 26 -38.12 -11.08 0.41
CA LYS A 26 -37.98 -12.45 0.91
C LYS A 26 -36.54 -12.92 0.85
N VAL A 27 -36.04 -13.38 1.98
CA VAL A 27 -34.81 -14.18 2.11
C VAL A 27 -35.00 -15.51 1.38
N SER A 28 -34.38 -15.63 0.20
CA SER A 28 -34.21 -16.91 -0.46
C SER A 28 -33.02 -17.65 0.14
N LYS A 29 -33.32 -18.70 0.87
CA LYS A 29 -32.35 -19.75 1.25
C LYS A 29 -31.83 -20.44 -0.01
N ALA A 30 -30.67 -20.04 -0.50
CA ALA A 30 -29.92 -20.84 -1.47
C ALA A 30 -29.10 -21.89 -0.72
N ASN A 31 -29.52 -23.10 -0.85
CA ASN A 31 -28.91 -24.35 -0.38
C ASN A 31 -27.62 -24.58 -1.20
N SER A 32 -26.46 -24.19 -0.67
CA SER A 32 -25.16 -24.51 -1.27
C SER A 32 -24.74 -25.90 -0.82
N LYS A 33 -24.93 -26.87 -1.68
CA LYS A 33 -24.33 -28.20 -1.55
C LYS A 33 -22.82 -28.06 -1.67
N VAL A 34 -22.15 -28.12 -0.53
CA VAL A 34 -20.70 -28.28 -0.47
C VAL A 34 -20.33 -29.70 -0.91
N ASN A 35 -19.74 -29.85 -2.07
CA ASN A 35 -19.14 -31.10 -2.49
C ASN A 35 -17.89 -31.37 -1.63
N PRO A 36 -17.76 -32.54 -0.99
CA PRO A 36 -16.53 -32.89 -0.31
C PRO A 36 -15.46 -33.21 -1.37
N ILE A 37 -14.47 -32.34 -1.50
CA ILE A 37 -13.28 -32.59 -2.30
C ILE A 37 -12.50 -33.73 -1.65
N TYR A 38 -12.43 -34.81 -2.37
CA TYR A 38 -11.71 -36.03 -2.08
C TYR A 38 -10.21 -35.73 -1.91
N ILE A 39 -9.73 -35.77 -0.67
CA ILE A 39 -8.30 -35.68 -0.39
C ILE A 39 -7.66 -37.05 -0.72
N LYS A 40 -7.10 -37.16 -1.91
CA LYS A 40 -6.28 -38.26 -2.28
C LYS A 40 -4.96 -38.18 -1.52
N LYS A 41 -4.80 -39.07 -0.54
CA LYS A 41 -3.62 -39.25 0.27
C LYS A 41 -2.44 -39.66 -0.62
N THR A 42 -1.62 -38.70 -1.07
CA THR A 42 -0.38 -39.01 -1.78
C THR A 42 0.70 -39.21 -0.71
N VAL A 43 1.28 -40.38 -0.75
CA VAL A 43 2.40 -40.83 0.07
C VAL A 43 3.56 -39.85 -0.13
N VAL A 44 4.02 -39.24 0.95
CA VAL A 44 5.19 -38.39 0.96
C VAL A 44 6.43 -39.27 0.97
N GLU A 45 7.08 -39.39 -0.17
CA GLU A 45 8.44 -39.87 -0.24
C GLU A 45 9.38 -38.83 0.36
N LYS A 46 10.18 -39.27 1.33
CA LYS A 46 11.19 -38.52 2.05
C LYS A 46 12.32 -38.11 1.10
N PRO A 47 12.60 -36.79 0.83
CA PRO A 47 13.81 -36.44 0.12
C PRO A 47 15.03 -36.62 1.04
N GLN A 48 16.02 -37.30 0.53
CA GLN A 48 17.33 -37.50 1.13
C GLN A 48 18.03 -36.14 1.37
N SER A 49 18.59 -36.01 2.56
CA SER A 49 19.45 -34.93 2.95
C SER A 49 20.76 -34.98 2.15
N SER A 50 20.91 -34.09 1.19
CA SER A 50 22.22 -33.71 0.66
C SER A 50 22.68 -32.48 1.45
N GLY A 51 23.77 -32.68 2.20
CA GLY A 51 24.36 -31.70 3.09
C GLY A 51 24.79 -30.43 2.35
N LEU A 52 24.08 -29.36 2.61
CA LEU A 52 24.57 -28.02 2.35
C LEU A 52 25.27 -27.54 3.62
N LYS A 53 26.57 -27.35 3.52
CA LYS A 53 27.43 -26.75 4.54
C LYS A 53 26.77 -25.45 5.00
N ALA A 54 26.38 -25.41 6.26
CA ALA A 54 26.05 -24.18 6.95
C ALA A 54 27.33 -23.32 7.03
N THR A 55 27.50 -22.37 6.16
CA THR A 55 28.44 -21.28 6.40
C THR A 55 27.78 -20.34 7.40
N ASN A 56 28.19 -20.45 8.65
CA ASN A 56 27.97 -19.44 9.69
C ASN A 56 28.52 -18.10 9.17
N SER A 57 27.65 -17.20 8.75
CA SER A 57 27.94 -15.79 8.68
C SER A 57 26.95 -15.05 9.55
N SER A 58 27.24 -15.06 10.84
CA SER A 58 26.64 -14.17 11.85
C SER A 58 27.26 -12.78 11.67
N ASN A 59 26.84 -12.06 10.63
CA ASN A 59 26.93 -10.60 10.56
C ASN A 59 26.01 -10.11 9.44
N GLN A 60 24.69 -10.35 9.59
CA GLN A 60 23.70 -9.71 8.71
C GLN A 60 23.47 -8.27 9.20
N GLN A 61 24.45 -7.43 8.98
CA GLN A 61 24.24 -6.01 8.90
C GLN A 61 23.30 -5.81 7.69
N ASP A 62 22.07 -5.37 7.96
CA ASP A 62 21.06 -5.06 6.94
C ASP A 62 21.72 -4.14 5.89
N PRO A 63 21.95 -4.58 4.65
CA PRO A 63 22.76 -3.81 3.70
C PRO A 63 22.11 -2.45 3.47
N SER A 64 22.84 -1.39 3.80
CA SER A 64 22.40 -0.02 3.50
C SER A 64 22.19 0.12 1.99
N MET A 65 21.26 1.01 1.59
CA MET A 65 21.06 1.31 0.17
C MET A 65 22.35 1.84 -0.44
N THR A 66 22.65 1.40 -1.67
CA THR A 66 23.85 1.84 -2.37
C THR A 66 23.76 3.32 -2.76
N LYS A 67 24.90 3.95 -2.98
CA LYS A 67 24.95 5.34 -3.46
C LYS A 67 24.13 5.53 -4.74
N GLU A 68 24.24 4.62 -5.69
CA GLU A 68 23.48 4.67 -6.95
C GLU A 68 21.97 4.60 -6.72
N GLN A 69 21.51 3.74 -5.81
CA GLN A 69 20.09 3.63 -5.44
C GLN A 69 19.60 4.93 -4.78
N MET A 70 20.40 5.53 -3.92
CA MET A 70 20.08 6.81 -3.29
C MET A 70 20.04 7.96 -4.30
N ASP A 71 20.99 8.03 -5.23
CA ASP A 71 21.03 9.06 -6.27
C ASP A 71 19.83 8.93 -7.23
N LYS A 72 19.42 7.69 -7.53
CA LYS A 72 18.18 7.43 -8.28
C LYS A 72 16.93 7.91 -7.52
N ALA A 73 16.82 7.64 -6.22
CA ALA A 73 15.71 8.10 -5.40
C ALA A 73 15.63 9.64 -5.35
N LYS A 74 16.75 10.33 -5.17
CA LYS A 74 16.82 11.80 -5.25
C LYS A 74 16.34 12.32 -6.59
N THR A 75 16.74 11.66 -7.69
CA THR A 75 16.28 12.02 -9.04
C THR A 75 14.78 11.84 -9.21
N ILE A 76 14.20 10.78 -8.62
CA ILE A 76 12.75 10.56 -8.62
C ILE A 76 12.05 11.69 -7.86
N ILE A 77 12.48 11.97 -6.63
CA ILE A 77 11.89 13.00 -5.78
C ILE A 77 11.97 14.38 -6.45
N SER A 78 13.10 14.72 -7.09
CA SER A 78 13.27 16.03 -7.73
C SER A 78 12.39 16.25 -8.97
N LYS A 79 11.88 15.18 -9.57
CA LYS A 79 10.98 15.23 -10.74
C LYS A 79 9.51 15.21 -10.40
N VAL A 80 9.16 14.81 -9.18
CA VAL A 80 7.77 14.70 -8.73
C VAL A 80 7.38 15.99 -8.04
N THR A 81 6.37 16.68 -8.57
CA THR A 81 5.84 17.91 -8.00
C THR A 81 4.73 17.64 -6.99
N VAL A 82 4.26 18.68 -6.30
CA VAL A 82 3.12 18.56 -5.39
C VAL A 82 1.85 18.19 -6.16
N GLU A 83 1.67 18.79 -7.32
CA GLU A 83 0.51 18.54 -8.20
C GLU A 83 0.46 17.09 -8.68
N ASP A 84 1.63 16.46 -8.91
CA ASP A 84 1.70 15.05 -9.32
C ASP A 84 1.20 14.08 -8.26
N ILE A 85 1.22 14.47 -6.98
CA ILE A 85 0.86 13.60 -5.85
C ILE A 85 -0.46 13.96 -5.17
N GLU A 86 -1.01 15.16 -5.40
CA GLU A 86 -2.19 15.68 -4.72
C GLU A 86 -3.42 14.79 -4.87
N ASP A 87 -3.65 14.29 -6.08
CA ASP A 87 -4.79 13.41 -6.37
C ASP A 87 -4.53 11.92 -6.04
N ILE A 88 -3.31 11.56 -5.64
CA ILE A 88 -2.95 10.19 -5.34
C ILE A 88 -3.51 9.78 -3.98
N LYS A 89 -4.36 8.75 -3.99
CA LYS A 89 -4.89 8.15 -2.76
C LYS A 89 -3.83 7.27 -2.08
N SER A 90 -2.80 7.89 -1.53
CA SER A 90 -1.62 7.24 -0.93
C SER A 90 -1.97 6.22 0.15
N GLY A 91 -2.94 6.51 1.02
CA GLY A 91 -3.45 5.57 2.01
C GLY A 91 -4.11 4.32 1.39
N LYS A 92 -4.72 4.43 0.20
CA LYS A 92 -5.24 3.27 -0.53
C LYS A 92 -4.09 2.43 -1.11
N LEU A 93 -3.09 3.07 -1.71
CA LEU A 93 -1.90 2.39 -2.21
C LEU A 93 -1.19 1.63 -1.08
N TYR A 94 -1.01 2.29 0.07
CA TYR A 94 -0.44 1.66 1.26
C TYR A 94 -1.20 0.40 1.68
N LYS A 95 -2.53 0.49 1.79
CA LYS A 95 -3.37 -0.66 2.19
C LYS A 95 -3.24 -1.84 1.22
N ILE A 96 -3.13 -1.58 -0.07
CA ILE A 96 -3.06 -2.62 -1.10
C ILE A 96 -1.67 -3.26 -1.16
N HIS A 97 -0.61 -2.47 -1.03
CA HIS A 97 0.74 -2.91 -1.37
C HIS A 97 1.66 -3.12 -0.16
N CYS A 98 1.42 -2.43 0.95
CA CYS A 98 2.32 -2.39 2.09
C CYS A 98 1.74 -3.08 3.33
N ALA A 99 0.43 -2.92 3.56
CA ALA A 99 -0.21 -3.35 4.80
C ALA A 99 -0.17 -4.86 5.03
N ILE A 100 0.02 -5.68 3.99
CA ILE A 100 0.13 -7.14 4.12
C ILE A 100 1.32 -7.55 5.02
N CYS A 101 2.41 -6.79 5.01
CA CYS A 101 3.59 -7.04 5.82
C CYS A 101 3.73 -6.05 6.98
N HIS A 102 3.37 -4.77 6.76
CA HIS A 102 3.55 -3.71 7.73
C HIS A 102 2.31 -3.44 8.60
N GLY A 103 1.13 -4.02 8.24
CA GLY A 103 -0.14 -3.75 8.91
C GLY A 103 -0.74 -2.41 8.49
N ILE A 104 -2.05 -2.25 8.75
CA ILE A 104 -2.79 -1.02 8.40
C ILE A 104 -2.24 0.20 9.13
N ASN A 105 -1.72 -0.01 10.35
CA ASN A 105 -1.16 1.01 11.21
C ASN A 105 0.38 1.08 11.19
N GLY A 106 1.05 0.38 10.28
CA GLY A 106 2.50 0.38 10.15
C GLY A 106 3.28 -0.42 11.21
N LYS A 107 2.61 -1.05 12.18
CA LYS A 107 3.25 -1.67 13.36
C LYS A 107 3.48 -3.18 13.23
N MET A 108 2.94 -3.80 12.18
CA MET A 108 3.08 -5.24 11.95
C MET A 108 4.48 -5.55 11.40
N LYS A 109 5.02 -6.70 11.82
CA LYS A 109 6.40 -7.10 11.52
C LYS A 109 6.48 -8.47 10.85
N ILE A 110 5.56 -8.74 9.92
CA ILE A 110 5.53 -10.02 9.20
C ILE A 110 6.81 -10.16 8.35
N ASN A 111 7.41 -11.34 8.40
CA ASN A 111 8.64 -11.66 7.66
C ASN A 111 9.80 -10.67 7.93
N GLY A 112 9.91 -10.12 9.14
CA GLY A 112 10.95 -9.18 9.50
C GLY A 112 10.72 -7.75 9.00
N ALA A 113 9.51 -7.42 8.52
CA ALA A 113 9.15 -6.05 8.17
C ALA A 113 9.38 -5.11 9.36
N LYS A 114 9.88 -3.91 9.08
CA LYS A 114 10.14 -2.92 10.12
C LYS A 114 8.83 -2.25 10.57
N ASP A 115 8.80 -1.83 11.83
CA ASP A 115 7.78 -0.94 12.35
C ASP A 115 7.95 0.44 11.73
N LEU A 116 7.01 0.83 10.88
CA LEU A 116 7.09 2.08 10.12
C LEU A 116 6.86 3.31 11.00
N THR A 117 6.11 3.17 12.09
CA THR A 117 5.83 4.30 13.00
C THR A 117 7.07 4.74 13.77
N LYS A 118 8.06 3.87 13.88
CA LYS A 118 9.34 4.13 14.53
C LYS A 118 10.50 4.35 13.57
N SER A 119 10.19 4.43 12.29
CA SER A 119 11.22 4.61 11.26
C SER A 119 11.75 6.04 11.28
N THR A 120 13.06 6.19 11.27
CA THR A 120 13.77 7.48 11.23
C THR A 120 14.51 7.71 9.91
N ILE A 121 14.35 6.82 8.93
CA ILE A 121 15.04 6.96 7.65
C ILE A 121 14.52 8.18 6.89
N PRO A 122 15.37 8.90 6.17
CA PRO A 122 14.96 10.05 5.35
C PRO A 122 14.10 9.59 4.15
N LEU A 123 13.36 10.54 3.56
CA LEU A 123 12.47 10.27 2.43
C LEU A 123 13.20 9.60 1.26
N GLU A 124 14.42 10.03 0.96
CA GLU A 124 15.23 9.46 -0.12
C GLU A 124 15.52 7.98 0.08
N GLU A 125 15.85 7.60 1.32
CA GLU A 125 16.09 6.19 1.63
C GLU A 125 14.79 5.39 1.58
N ALA A 126 13.67 5.94 2.07
CA ALA A 126 12.36 5.31 1.97
C ALA A 126 11.96 5.08 0.50
N VAL A 127 12.13 6.08 -0.37
CA VAL A 127 11.87 5.97 -1.80
C VAL A 127 12.79 4.94 -2.46
N ALA A 128 14.08 4.92 -2.10
CA ALA A 128 15.02 3.91 -2.60
C ALA A 128 14.59 2.49 -2.20
N GLN A 129 14.23 2.28 -0.92
CA GLN A 129 13.78 0.97 -0.44
C GLN A 129 12.50 0.51 -1.13
N VAL A 130 11.52 1.38 -1.32
CA VAL A 130 10.28 1.04 -2.04
C VAL A 130 10.56 0.75 -3.51
N TYR A 131 11.39 1.55 -4.15
CA TYR A 131 11.69 1.41 -5.57
C TYR A 131 12.47 0.13 -5.89
N PHE A 132 13.55 -0.15 -5.16
CA PHE A 132 14.45 -1.27 -5.43
C PHE A 132 14.14 -2.53 -4.62
N GLY A 133 13.36 -2.43 -3.56
CA GLY A 133 13.18 -3.46 -2.55
C GLY A 133 14.35 -3.53 -1.58
N LYS A 134 14.16 -4.19 -0.44
CA LYS A 134 15.22 -4.44 0.56
C LYS A 134 14.95 -5.75 1.31
N GLY A 135 15.91 -6.68 1.29
CA GLY A 135 15.74 -7.98 1.93
C GLY A 135 14.55 -8.76 1.34
N LEU A 136 13.54 -9.06 2.16
CA LEU A 136 12.32 -9.74 1.72
C LEU A 136 11.27 -8.78 1.11
N MET A 137 11.49 -7.48 1.19
CA MET A 137 10.60 -6.50 0.57
C MET A 137 10.81 -6.47 -0.94
N ASN A 138 9.75 -6.80 -1.69
CA ASN A 138 9.80 -6.77 -3.15
C ASN A 138 9.95 -5.34 -3.71
N PRO A 139 10.64 -5.18 -4.86
CA PRO A 139 10.70 -3.89 -5.54
C PRO A 139 9.35 -3.50 -6.13
N PHE A 140 9.05 -2.20 -6.09
CA PHE A 140 7.86 -1.61 -6.69
C PHE A 140 8.14 -0.87 -8.00
N LYS A 141 9.40 -0.78 -8.42
CA LYS A 141 9.80 -0.34 -9.76
C LYS A 141 8.97 -1.06 -10.83
N GLY A 142 8.28 -0.30 -11.69
CA GLY A 142 7.43 -0.84 -12.75
C GLY A 142 6.06 -1.37 -12.29
N LYS A 143 5.79 -1.43 -10.99
CA LYS A 143 4.47 -1.74 -10.41
C LYS A 143 3.72 -0.48 -10.00
N LEU A 144 4.44 0.50 -9.47
CA LEU A 144 3.95 1.83 -9.14
C LEU A 144 4.70 2.87 -9.98
N LYS A 145 4.03 3.97 -10.29
CA LYS A 145 4.65 5.14 -10.91
C LYS A 145 5.56 5.85 -9.89
N ASP A 146 6.53 6.61 -10.36
CA ASP A 146 7.46 7.36 -9.51
C ASP A 146 6.68 8.28 -8.52
N ALA A 147 5.66 8.99 -8.99
CA ALA A 147 4.80 9.83 -8.15
C ALA A 147 4.04 9.02 -7.08
N GLU A 148 3.55 7.83 -7.41
CA GLU A 148 2.86 6.94 -6.45
C GLU A 148 3.81 6.43 -5.37
N ILE A 149 5.07 6.14 -5.73
CA ILE A 149 6.11 5.75 -4.77
C ILE A 149 6.41 6.90 -3.80
N VAL A 150 6.60 8.12 -4.32
CA VAL A 150 6.82 9.30 -3.47
C VAL A 150 5.63 9.56 -2.57
N ALA A 151 4.40 9.51 -3.11
CA ALA A 151 3.17 9.74 -2.34
C ALA A 151 3.00 8.73 -1.20
N VAL A 152 3.24 7.43 -1.45
CA VAL A 152 3.13 6.41 -0.40
C VAL A 152 4.24 6.54 0.65
N CYS A 153 5.46 6.95 0.25
CA CYS A 153 6.54 7.19 1.21
C CYS A 153 6.22 8.40 2.12
N LYS A 154 5.67 9.49 1.58
CA LYS A 154 5.21 10.63 2.39
C LYS A 154 4.07 10.23 3.35
N TYR A 155 3.11 9.43 2.89
CA TYR A 155 2.07 8.89 3.75
C TYR A 155 2.63 8.05 4.91
N ILE A 156 3.70 7.28 4.67
CA ILE A 156 4.39 6.51 5.71
C ILE A 156 5.09 7.46 6.71
N GLU A 157 5.63 8.58 6.25
CA GLU A 157 6.21 9.59 7.15
C GLU A 157 5.15 10.18 8.11
N GLU A 158 3.92 10.41 7.64
CA GLU A 158 2.81 10.86 8.46
C GLU A 158 2.35 9.84 9.52
N MET A 159 2.69 8.56 9.35
CA MET A 159 2.39 7.50 10.33
C MET A 159 3.39 7.46 11.49
N ARG A 160 4.47 8.23 11.44
CA ARG A 160 5.52 8.24 12.49
C ARG A 160 5.01 8.91 13.77
N ASP A 161 5.34 8.28 14.89
CA ASP A 161 5.00 8.75 16.25
C ASP A 161 5.93 9.91 16.68
#